data_532e809e56f16d5651beabaf16c11f05
#
_entry.id   532e809e56f16d5651beabaf16c11f05
#
_cell.length_a   1.000
_cell.length_b   1.000
_cell.length_c   1.000
_cell.angle_alpha   90.00
_cell.angle_beta   90.00
_cell.angle_gamma   90.00
#
_symmetry.space_group_name_H-M   'P 1'
#
loop_
_entity.id
_entity.type
_entity.pdbx_description
1 polymer ?
#
loop_
_entity_poly.entity_id
_entity_poly.type
_entity_poly.pdbx_seq_one_letter_code
_entity_poly.pdbx_strand_id
1 'polypeptide(L)'
;NADPERSRFFASNNFALPAKYFRQIGSFDTSFPLAAGEDRELCDRLLYYGYPMRYAKAAQIYHAHKLSWKTFWRQHFNYGRGAFHFHQLRFRRKSEQIKVEPLSFYFNLLKYP
;
A
#
# COMPACT_ATOMS: atom_id res chain seq x y z
N ASN A 1 -6.33 -7.54 -17.27
CA ASN A 1 -5.91 -6.23 -17.79
C ASN A 1 -6.27 -5.18 -16.75
N ALA A 2 -5.31 -4.80 -15.91
CA ALA A 2 -5.49 -3.69 -15.01
C ALA A 2 -5.57 -2.42 -15.87
N ASP A 3 -6.66 -1.67 -15.76
CA ASP A 3 -6.83 -0.37 -16.38
C ASP A 3 -5.76 0.58 -15.84
N PRO A 4 -4.80 1.05 -16.66
CA PRO A 4 -3.72 1.90 -16.19
C PRO A 4 -4.24 3.24 -15.63
N GLU A 5 -5.46 3.64 -15.96
CA GLU A 5 -6.09 4.84 -15.44
C GLU A 5 -6.76 4.64 -14.06
N ARG A 6 -6.80 3.41 -13.54
CA ARG A 6 -7.43 3.06 -12.27
C ARG A 6 -6.49 2.38 -11.28
N SER A 7 -5.23 2.75 -11.31
CA SER A 7 -4.30 2.26 -10.29
C SER A 7 -4.74 2.70 -8.89
N ARG A 8 -4.70 1.75 -7.95
CA ARG A 8 -5.15 2.00 -6.56
C ARG A 8 -4.01 2.08 -5.58
N PHE A 9 -2.82 1.71 -6.00
CA PHE A 9 -1.65 1.66 -5.14
C PHE A 9 -0.36 1.77 -5.95
N PHE A 10 0.57 2.57 -5.43
CA PHE A 10 1.97 2.61 -5.84
C PHE A 10 2.84 2.58 -4.60
N ALA A 11 3.91 1.80 -4.65
CA ALA A 11 4.92 1.80 -3.62
C ALA A 11 5.71 3.11 -3.63
N SER A 12 6.05 3.62 -2.45
CA SER A 12 6.72 4.93 -2.28
C SER A 12 8.09 5.03 -2.94
N ASN A 13 8.71 3.91 -3.30
CA ASN A 13 9.98 3.88 -3.99
C ASN A 13 9.93 4.33 -5.47
N ASN A 14 8.75 4.37 -6.08
CA ASN A 14 8.58 4.79 -7.47
C ASN A 14 7.22 5.46 -7.72
N PHE A 15 6.99 6.62 -7.10
CA PHE A 15 5.87 7.47 -7.49
C PHE A 15 6.24 8.96 -7.45
N ALA A 16 5.52 9.75 -8.21
CA ALA A 16 5.63 11.20 -8.21
C ALA A 16 4.26 11.81 -7.88
N LEU A 17 4.29 12.85 -7.08
CA LEU A 17 3.11 13.56 -6.60
C LEU A 17 3.44 15.05 -6.48
N PRO A 18 2.58 15.98 -7.00
CA PRO A 18 2.79 17.40 -6.79
C PRO A 18 2.83 17.76 -5.30
N ALA A 19 3.87 18.45 -4.88
CA ALA A 19 4.09 18.81 -3.47
C ALA A 19 2.91 19.57 -2.84
N LYS A 20 2.18 20.35 -3.65
CA LYS A 20 0.95 21.03 -3.23
C LYS A 20 -0.09 20.02 -2.70
N TYR A 21 -0.40 19.00 -3.47
CA TYR A 21 -1.40 18.00 -3.09
C TYR A 21 -0.93 17.14 -1.93
N PHE A 22 0.35 16.77 -1.92
CA PHE A 22 0.94 16.02 -0.80
C PHE A 22 0.76 16.76 0.53
N ARG A 23 1.07 18.06 0.57
CA ARG A 23 0.86 18.89 1.77
C ARG A 23 -0.61 19.09 2.11
N GLN A 24 -1.45 19.31 1.10
CA GLN A 24 -2.88 19.56 1.28
C GLN A 24 -3.62 18.38 1.91
N ILE A 25 -3.23 17.14 1.58
CA ILE A 25 -3.84 15.93 2.16
C ILE A 25 -3.19 15.52 3.49
N GLY A 26 -2.19 16.25 3.99
CA GLY A 26 -1.55 16.00 5.30
C GLY A 26 -0.30 15.12 5.26
N SER A 27 0.36 14.97 4.09
CA SER A 27 1.61 14.21 3.95
C SER A 27 1.47 12.73 4.32
N PHE A 28 2.56 12.04 4.69
CA PHE A 28 2.49 10.69 5.24
C PHE A 28 1.89 10.70 6.66
N ASP A 29 1.09 9.69 6.96
CA ASP A 29 0.54 9.51 8.31
C ASP A 29 1.65 9.00 9.24
N THR A 30 2.02 9.83 10.21
CA THR A 30 3.08 9.55 11.18
C THR A 30 2.69 8.54 12.27
N SER A 31 1.43 8.09 12.29
CA SER A 31 0.98 7.03 13.20
C SER A 31 1.51 5.64 12.81
N PHE A 32 2.07 5.50 11.60
CA PHE A 32 2.76 4.28 11.21
C PHE A 32 4.14 4.21 11.90
N PRO A 33 4.37 3.24 12.80
CA PRO A 33 5.61 3.18 13.58
C PRO A 33 6.82 2.70 12.77
N LEU A 34 6.58 2.14 11.59
CA LEU A 34 7.58 1.55 10.70
C LEU A 34 7.22 1.85 9.25
N ALA A 35 8.21 1.80 8.36
CA ALA A 35 8.01 1.90 6.90
C ALA A 35 7.30 0.64 6.37
N ALA A 36 6.00 0.56 6.60
CA ALA A 36 5.14 -0.54 6.18
C ALA A 36 3.67 -0.11 6.17
N GLY A 37 3.12 0.14 4.99
CA GLY A 37 1.71 0.47 4.78
C GLY A 37 1.37 1.95 4.72
N GLU A 38 2.30 2.86 5.05
CA GLU A 38 2.14 4.31 4.96
C GLU A 38 1.91 4.79 3.53
N ASP A 39 2.56 4.14 2.57
CA ASP A 39 2.39 4.41 1.14
C ASP A 39 1.00 3.96 0.65
N ARG A 40 0.53 2.82 1.13
CA ARG A 40 -0.82 2.33 0.84
C ARG A 40 -1.89 3.24 1.43
N GLU A 41 -1.67 3.74 2.63
CA GLU A 41 -2.56 4.70 3.29
C GLU A 41 -2.62 6.02 2.50
N LEU A 42 -1.47 6.55 2.11
CA LEU A 42 -1.39 7.77 1.30
C LEU A 42 -2.13 7.63 -0.04
N CYS A 43 -1.93 6.50 -0.74
CA CYS A 43 -2.64 6.21 -1.99
C CYS A 43 -4.17 6.10 -1.78
N ASP A 44 -4.62 5.42 -0.73
CA ASP A 44 -6.06 5.30 -0.42
C ASP A 44 -6.66 6.66 -0.04
N ARG A 45 -5.93 7.50 0.66
CA ARG A 45 -6.35 8.85 1.03
C ARG A 45 -6.40 9.79 -0.17
N LEU A 46 -5.44 9.71 -1.10
CA LEU A 46 -5.48 10.44 -2.38
C LEU A 46 -6.76 10.10 -3.14
N LEU A 47 -7.07 8.81 -3.30
CA LEU A 47 -8.30 8.36 -3.97
C LEU A 47 -9.56 8.81 -3.24
N TYR A 48 -9.56 8.80 -1.91
CA TYR A 48 -10.69 9.27 -1.11
C TYR A 48 -11.00 10.74 -1.35
N TYR A 49 -9.96 11.58 -1.51
CA TYR A 49 -10.12 13.00 -1.86
C TYR A 49 -10.30 13.27 -3.36
N GLY A 50 -10.47 12.22 -4.18
CA GLY A 50 -10.76 12.35 -5.60
C GLY A 50 -9.55 12.63 -6.49
N TYR A 51 -8.32 12.41 -5.99
CA TYR A 51 -7.12 12.50 -6.81
C TYR A 51 -6.85 11.18 -7.54
N PRO A 52 -7.01 11.13 -8.87
CA PRO A 52 -6.75 9.91 -9.62
C PRO A 52 -5.26 9.62 -9.69
N MET A 53 -4.92 8.35 -9.64
CA MET A 53 -3.56 7.87 -9.80
C MET A 53 -3.40 7.17 -11.16
N ARG A 54 -2.32 7.49 -11.87
CA ARG A 54 -2.03 6.95 -13.20
C ARG A 54 -0.73 6.14 -13.18
N TYR A 55 -0.75 5.01 -13.84
CA TYR A 55 0.44 4.20 -14.04
C TYR A 55 1.24 4.68 -15.24
N ALA A 56 2.49 5.10 -15.03
CA ALA A 56 3.41 5.48 -16.08
C ALA A 56 4.33 4.30 -16.41
N LYS A 57 4.02 3.53 -17.44
CA LYS A 57 4.79 2.33 -17.86
C LYS A 57 6.27 2.61 -18.09
N ALA A 58 6.61 3.80 -18.58
CA ALA A 58 7.99 4.21 -18.84
C ALA A 58 8.78 4.58 -17.56
N ALA A 59 8.11 4.84 -16.44
CA ALA A 59 8.75 5.15 -15.17
C ALA A 59 9.19 3.86 -14.47
N GLN A 60 10.33 3.35 -14.85
CA GLN A 60 10.88 2.10 -14.30
C GLN A 60 12.09 2.39 -13.43
N ILE A 61 12.17 1.72 -12.29
CA ILE A 61 13.34 1.71 -11.41
C ILE A 61 13.80 0.27 -11.16
N TYR A 62 15.09 0.10 -11.00
CA TYR A 62 15.68 -1.15 -10.54
C TYR A 62 15.90 -1.07 -9.03
N HIS A 63 15.24 -1.94 -8.31
CA HIS A 63 15.30 -1.96 -6.85
C HIS A 63 15.80 -3.31 -6.37
N ALA A 64 16.98 -3.30 -5.74
CA ALA A 64 17.61 -4.50 -5.22
C ALA A 64 17.64 -4.49 -3.67
N HIS A 65 17.18 -5.57 -3.07
CA HIS A 65 17.28 -5.82 -1.64
C HIS A 65 18.19 -6.99 -1.35
N LYS A 66 19.14 -6.81 -0.43
CA LYS A 66 19.85 -7.94 0.15
C LYS A 66 18.98 -8.54 1.25
N LEU A 67 18.28 -9.62 0.93
CA LEU A 67 17.43 -10.31 1.90
C LEU A 67 18.18 -11.52 2.47
N SER A 68 18.31 -11.58 3.79
CA SER A 68 18.57 -12.79 4.56
C SER A 68 17.23 -13.37 5.07
N TRP A 69 17.21 -14.64 5.47
CA TRP A 69 16.00 -15.24 6.07
C TRP A 69 15.47 -14.42 7.25
N LYS A 70 16.35 -13.92 8.11
CA LYS A 70 15.99 -13.08 9.26
C LYS A 70 15.35 -11.76 8.83
N THR A 71 15.93 -11.08 7.84
CA THR A 71 15.40 -9.80 7.34
C THR A 71 14.10 -10.01 6.57
N PHE A 72 13.95 -11.11 5.84
CA PHE A 72 12.73 -11.50 5.16
C PHE A 72 11.55 -11.65 6.14
N TRP A 73 11.70 -12.47 7.18
CA TRP A 73 10.66 -12.67 8.18
C TRP A 73 10.29 -11.39 8.91
N ARG A 74 11.29 -10.60 9.32
CA ARG A 74 11.06 -9.30 9.97
C ARG A 74 10.29 -8.35 9.07
N GLN A 75 10.63 -8.28 7.79
CA GLN A 75 9.96 -7.44 6.81
C GLN A 75 8.49 -7.85 6.63
N HIS A 76 8.22 -9.14 6.46
CA HIS A 76 6.85 -9.64 6.31
C HIS A 76 6.00 -9.45 7.56
N PHE A 77 6.58 -9.62 8.73
CA PHE A 77 5.92 -9.31 9.99
C PHE A 77 5.54 -7.82 10.07
N ASN A 78 6.47 -6.94 9.70
CA ASN A 78 6.21 -5.50 9.68
C ASN A 78 5.13 -5.13 8.65
N TYR A 79 5.13 -5.76 7.47
CA TYR A 79 4.09 -5.57 6.47
C TYR A 79 2.71 -6.00 7.00
N GLY A 80 2.62 -7.11 7.71
CA GLY A 80 1.38 -7.55 8.36
C GLY A 80 0.86 -6.53 9.37
N ARG A 81 1.75 -5.99 10.22
CA ARG A 81 1.40 -4.92 11.18
C ARG A 81 0.93 -3.65 10.48
N GLY A 82 1.65 -3.22 9.45
CA GLY A 82 1.30 -2.03 8.66
C GLY A 82 -0.04 -2.20 7.94
N ALA A 83 -0.28 -3.37 7.35
CA ALA A 83 -1.56 -3.70 6.72
C ALA A 83 -2.73 -3.64 7.72
N PHE A 84 -2.57 -4.19 8.92
CA PHE A 84 -3.58 -4.12 9.96
C PHE A 84 -3.90 -2.67 10.36
N HIS A 85 -2.88 -1.86 10.59
CA HIS A 85 -3.04 -0.45 10.93
C HIS A 85 -3.74 0.33 9.78
N PHE A 86 -3.32 0.09 8.55
CA PHE A 86 -3.97 0.66 7.36
C PHE A 86 -5.46 0.34 7.31
N HIS A 87 -5.84 -0.93 7.54
CA HIS A 87 -7.25 -1.33 7.53
C HIS A 87 -8.05 -0.66 8.64
N GLN A 88 -7.48 -0.46 9.82
CA GLN A 88 -8.13 0.29 10.90
C GLN A 88 -8.40 1.75 10.51
N LEU A 89 -7.41 2.43 9.92
CA LEU A 89 -7.56 3.81 9.46
C LEU A 89 -8.59 3.93 8.33
N ARG A 90 -8.53 3.01 7.38
CA ARG A 90 -9.49 2.95 6.27
C ARG A 90 -10.92 2.71 6.74
N PHE A 91 -11.11 1.81 7.68
CA PHE A 91 -12.40 1.56 8.31
C PHE A 91 -12.97 2.84 8.94
N ARG A 92 -12.16 3.56 9.72
CA ARG A 92 -12.57 4.85 10.32
C ARG A 92 -12.95 5.91 9.29
N ARG A 93 -12.24 5.94 8.16
CA ARG A 93 -12.47 6.92 7.08
C ARG A 93 -13.69 6.63 6.24
N LYS A 94 -13.92 5.37 5.88
CA LYS A 94 -14.93 4.96 4.90
C LYS A 94 -16.12 4.25 5.51
N SER A 95 -16.11 3.96 6.81
CA SER A 95 -17.09 3.09 7.48
C SER A 95 -17.25 1.71 6.77
N GLU A 96 -16.24 1.30 6.02
CA GLU A 96 -16.24 0.03 5.32
C GLU A 96 -15.81 -1.09 6.28
N GLN A 97 -16.52 -2.22 6.25
CA GLN A 97 -16.11 -3.40 7.01
C GLN A 97 -14.78 -3.95 6.51
N ILE A 98 -13.95 -4.42 7.43
CA ILE A 98 -12.73 -5.16 7.08
C ILE A 98 -13.18 -6.48 6.46
N LYS A 99 -12.97 -6.64 5.16
CA LYS A 99 -13.20 -7.91 4.47
C LYS A 99 -12.02 -8.83 4.78
N VAL A 100 -12.28 -9.88 5.52
CA VAL A 100 -11.34 -10.98 5.69
C VAL A 100 -11.58 -11.97 4.56
N GLU A 101 -10.53 -12.31 3.84
CA GLU A 101 -10.64 -13.31 2.78
C GLU A 101 -11.02 -14.67 3.37
N PRO A 102 -11.83 -15.47 2.67
CA PRO A 102 -12.22 -16.79 3.16
C PRO A 102 -10.99 -17.71 3.28
N LEU A 103 -11.03 -18.67 4.19
CA LEU A 103 -9.93 -19.61 4.41
C LEU A 103 -9.49 -20.32 3.12
N SER A 104 -10.42 -20.57 2.20
CA SER A 104 -10.13 -21.15 0.89
C SER A 104 -9.13 -20.31 0.07
N PHE A 105 -9.14 -18.99 0.21
CA PHE A 105 -8.15 -18.11 -0.43
C PHE A 105 -6.74 -18.44 0.05
N TYR A 106 -6.54 -18.56 1.36
CA TYR A 106 -5.23 -18.89 1.93
C TYR A 106 -4.76 -20.29 1.56
N PHE A 107 -5.68 -21.28 1.52
CA PHE A 107 -5.34 -22.62 1.04
C PHE A 107 -4.95 -22.64 -0.44
N ASN A 108 -5.58 -21.80 -1.27
CA ASN A 108 -5.23 -21.70 -2.67
C ASN A 108 -3.85 -21.09 -2.89
N LEU A 109 -3.42 -20.15 -2.06
CA LEU A 109 -2.05 -19.59 -2.12
C LEU A 109 -0.96 -20.66 -1.89
N LEU A 110 -1.27 -21.72 -1.15
CA LEU A 110 -0.33 -22.84 -0.91
C LEU A 110 -0.25 -23.82 -2.10
N LYS A 111 -1.21 -23.79 -3.02
CA LYS A 111 -1.27 -24.69 -4.18
C LYS A 111 -0.57 -24.14 -5.42
N TYR A 112 -0.32 -22.84 -5.44
CA TYR A 112 0.32 -22.14 -6.55
C TYR A 112 1.58 -21.44 -6.04
N PRO A 113 2.75 -22.08 -6.15
CA PRO A 113 4.03 -21.48 -5.80
C PRO A 113 4.37 -20.29 -6.72
#